data_2334fafa4a1dc70a36aa0a69a4ac7559
#
_entry.id   2334fafa4a1dc70a36aa0a69a4ac7559
#
_cell.length_a   1.000
_cell.length_b   1.000
_cell.length_c   1.000
_cell.angle_alpha   90.00
_cell.angle_beta   90.00
_cell.angle_gamma   90.00
#
_symmetry.space_group_name_H-M   'P 1'
#
loop_
_entity.id
_entity.type
_entity.pdbx_description
1 polymer ?
#
loop_
_entity_poly.entity_id
_entity_poly.type
_entity_poly.pdbx_seq_one_letter_code
_entity_poly.pdbx_strand_id
1 'polypeptide(L)'
;DNIKEFSKIKKTEYVKSKCATRISGVKVDKNMNNDEFKKFWDPFVNHIVLVDFDQKWDTYNNSKEDAGKNPCDYLWGEMNVWYDGSCNPCDVDYKSELNMGSVVNNSISAVWKNKQYEAFRKLHLTNSRQECSPCNQCPLW
;
A
#
# COMPACT_ATOMS: atom_id res chain seq x y z
N ASP A 1 20.48 -9.28 5.67
CA ASP A 1 21.31 -9.08 6.85
C ASP A 1 20.81 -7.98 7.76
N ASN A 2 20.23 -6.89 7.25
CA ASN A 2 19.71 -5.77 8.06
C ASN A 2 18.65 -6.19 9.08
N ILE A 3 17.79 -7.15 8.77
CA ILE A 3 16.76 -7.65 9.71
C ILE A 3 17.41 -8.39 10.88
N LYS A 4 18.44 -9.17 10.62
CA LYS A 4 19.18 -9.89 11.68
C LYS A 4 19.91 -8.90 12.58
N GLU A 5 20.55 -7.89 12.01
CA GLU A 5 21.25 -6.85 12.77
C GLU A 5 20.26 -6.01 13.58
N PHE A 6 19.12 -5.61 12.99
CA PHE A 6 18.05 -4.93 13.73
C PHE A 6 17.54 -5.78 14.91
N SER A 7 17.34 -7.08 14.71
CA SER A 7 16.91 -7.99 15.78
C SER A 7 17.93 -8.06 16.91
N LYS A 8 19.23 -8.08 16.57
CA LYS A 8 20.32 -8.07 17.56
C LYS A 8 20.32 -6.77 18.36
N ILE A 9 20.34 -5.61 17.71
CA ILE A 9 20.32 -4.29 18.34
C ILE A 9 19.10 -4.16 19.27
N LYS A 10 17.92 -4.57 18.79
CA LYS A 10 16.69 -4.56 19.59
C LYS A 10 16.82 -5.39 20.86
N LYS A 11 17.45 -6.57 20.79
CA LYS A 11 17.62 -7.47 21.93
C LYS A 11 18.72 -7.03 22.90
N THR A 12 19.73 -6.32 22.44
CA THR A 12 20.88 -5.92 23.26
C THR A 12 20.77 -4.49 23.81
N GLU A 13 20.35 -3.54 22.98
CA GLU A 13 20.38 -2.12 23.32
C GLU A 13 18.98 -1.58 23.67
N TYR A 14 17.93 -2.17 23.11
CA TYR A 14 16.55 -1.72 23.29
C TYR A 14 15.64 -2.80 23.90
N VAL A 15 16.15 -3.48 24.95
CA VAL A 15 15.47 -4.62 25.61
C VAL A 15 14.04 -4.31 26.07
N LYS A 16 13.76 -3.06 26.46
CA LYS A 16 12.44 -2.60 26.91
C LYS A 16 11.56 -2.07 25.77
N SER A 17 12.03 -2.14 24.53
CA SER A 17 11.26 -1.62 23.39
C SER A 17 9.98 -2.42 23.18
N LYS A 18 8.86 -1.71 23.02
CA LYS A 18 7.57 -2.27 22.64
C LYS A 18 7.41 -2.43 21.11
N CYS A 19 8.45 -2.11 20.34
CA CYS A 19 8.43 -2.26 18.88
C CYS A 19 8.27 -3.74 18.51
N ALA A 20 7.18 -4.09 17.85
CA ALA A 20 6.99 -5.40 17.25
C ALA A 20 7.48 -5.39 15.80
N THR A 21 8.20 -6.44 15.43
CA THR A 21 8.68 -6.64 14.06
C THR A 21 7.83 -7.70 13.36
N ARG A 22 7.50 -7.46 12.10
CA ARG A 22 6.78 -8.41 11.26
C ARG A 22 7.53 -8.61 9.94
N ILE A 23 7.60 -9.87 9.50
CA ILE A 23 7.99 -10.20 8.15
C ILE A 23 6.78 -10.75 7.40
N SER A 24 6.61 -10.29 6.17
CA SER A 24 5.59 -10.80 5.27
C SER A 24 6.25 -11.32 4.00
N GLY A 25 5.82 -12.46 3.52
CA GLY A 25 6.22 -13.03 2.24
C GLY A 25 5.00 -13.37 1.40
N VAL A 26 5.18 -13.43 0.09
CA VAL A 26 4.17 -13.89 -0.86
C VAL A 26 4.68 -15.18 -1.49
N LYS A 27 3.85 -16.21 -1.50
CA LYS A 27 4.13 -17.45 -2.19
C LYS A 27 3.94 -17.26 -3.69
N VAL A 28 5.01 -16.96 -4.38
CA VAL A 28 5.02 -16.88 -5.85
C VAL A 28 5.22 -18.23 -6.52
N ASP A 29 5.74 -19.21 -5.78
CA ASP A 29 5.91 -20.60 -6.20
C ASP A 29 5.09 -21.51 -5.28
N LYS A 30 4.30 -22.42 -5.88
CA LYS A 30 3.50 -23.43 -5.15
C LYS A 30 4.36 -24.37 -4.31
N ASN A 31 5.63 -24.56 -4.67
CA ASN A 31 6.59 -25.39 -3.94
C ASN A 31 7.27 -24.67 -2.78
N MET A 32 6.98 -23.38 -2.56
CA MET A 32 7.56 -22.62 -1.46
C MET A 32 7.11 -23.22 -0.11
N ASN A 33 8.10 -23.69 0.66
CA ASN A 33 7.85 -24.34 1.93
C ASN A 33 7.58 -23.31 3.04
N ASN A 34 6.35 -23.29 3.53
CA ASN A 34 5.94 -22.38 4.60
C ASN A 34 6.70 -22.59 5.90
N ASP A 35 6.98 -23.83 6.23
CA ASP A 35 7.63 -24.19 7.51
C ASP A 35 9.10 -23.79 7.50
N GLU A 36 9.78 -23.94 6.36
CA GLU A 36 11.16 -23.46 6.19
C GLU A 36 11.22 -21.93 6.28
N PHE A 37 10.31 -21.23 5.64
CA PHE A 37 10.24 -19.76 5.72
C PHE A 37 10.01 -19.30 7.17
N LYS A 38 9.06 -19.90 7.87
CA LYS A 38 8.79 -19.59 9.28
C LYS A 38 9.98 -19.90 10.15
N LYS A 39 10.56 -21.12 10.05
CA LYS A 39 11.72 -21.55 10.82
C LYS A 39 12.93 -20.64 10.64
N PHE A 40 13.14 -20.12 9.41
CA PHE A 40 14.23 -19.21 9.12
C PHE A 40 14.08 -17.85 9.81
N TRP A 41 12.84 -17.29 9.82
CA TRP A 41 12.60 -15.94 10.32
C TRP A 41 12.22 -15.85 11.80
N ASP A 42 11.71 -16.94 12.38
CA ASP A 42 11.26 -17.00 13.78
C ASP A 42 12.27 -16.46 14.80
N PRO A 43 13.59 -16.69 14.70
CA PRO A 43 14.55 -16.14 15.64
C PRO A 43 14.71 -14.62 15.58
N PHE A 44 14.23 -13.95 14.51
CA PHE A 44 14.54 -12.55 14.21
C PHE A 44 13.36 -11.59 14.32
N VAL A 45 12.13 -12.09 14.26
CA VAL A 45 10.92 -11.25 14.21
C VAL A 45 9.84 -11.73 15.18
N ASN A 46 8.88 -10.85 15.48
CA ASN A 46 7.78 -11.17 16.39
C ASN A 46 6.60 -11.83 15.63
N HIS A 47 6.41 -11.46 14.36
CA HIS A 47 5.29 -11.95 13.55
C HIS A 47 5.79 -12.37 12.17
N ILE A 48 5.30 -13.51 11.71
CA ILE A 48 5.61 -14.05 10.40
C ILE A 48 4.29 -14.30 9.69
N VAL A 49 4.13 -13.72 8.50
CA VAL A 49 2.96 -13.90 7.64
C VAL A 49 3.42 -14.34 6.26
N LEU A 50 2.88 -15.42 5.77
CA LEU A 50 3.07 -15.88 4.41
C LEU A 50 1.69 -16.01 3.76
N VAL A 51 1.45 -15.23 2.72
CA VAL A 51 0.20 -15.21 1.96
C VAL A 51 0.39 -15.89 0.62
N ASP A 52 -0.65 -16.53 0.12
CA ASP A 52 -0.63 -17.07 -1.23
C ASP A 52 -0.60 -15.91 -2.24
N PHE A 53 0.08 -16.14 -3.37
CA PHE A 53 0.05 -15.19 -4.46
C PHE A 53 -1.37 -15.14 -5.03
N ASP A 54 -1.98 -13.98 -4.91
CA ASP A 54 -3.21 -13.65 -5.61
C ASP A 54 -2.89 -12.65 -6.70
N GLN A 55 -3.25 -12.99 -7.92
CA GLN A 55 -3.06 -12.08 -9.05
C GLN A 55 -3.99 -10.88 -8.85
N LYS A 56 -3.41 -9.76 -8.40
CA LYS A 56 -4.15 -8.51 -8.35
C LYS A 56 -4.61 -8.16 -9.77
N TRP A 57 -5.83 -7.66 -9.88
CA TRP A 57 -6.33 -7.13 -11.14
C TRP A 57 -5.40 -6.02 -11.66
N ASP A 58 -5.20 -6.00 -12.95
CA ASP A 58 -4.44 -4.92 -13.59
C ASP A 58 -5.39 -3.74 -13.86
N THR A 59 -5.39 -2.79 -12.93
CA THR A 59 -6.29 -1.64 -12.96
C THR A 59 -6.19 -0.82 -14.25
N TYR A 60 -5.03 -0.82 -14.90
CA TYR A 60 -4.82 -0.04 -16.13
C TYR A 60 -5.23 -0.76 -17.41
N ASN A 61 -5.44 -2.07 -17.35
CA ASN A 61 -5.84 -2.90 -18.48
C ASN A 61 -7.18 -3.62 -18.24
N ASN A 62 -7.84 -3.34 -17.13
CA ASN A 62 -9.15 -3.91 -16.85
C ASN A 62 -10.25 -3.31 -17.72
N SER A 63 -11.36 -4.02 -17.88
CA SER A 63 -12.52 -3.52 -18.59
C SER A 63 -13.16 -2.35 -17.84
N LYS A 64 -13.53 -1.29 -18.54
CA LYS A 64 -14.30 -0.17 -17.96
C LYS A 64 -15.72 -0.59 -17.54
N GLU A 65 -16.24 -1.67 -18.10
CA GLU A 65 -17.56 -2.21 -17.75
C GLU A 65 -17.56 -2.83 -16.35
N ASP A 66 -16.40 -3.35 -15.92
CA ASP A 66 -16.20 -3.95 -14.60
C ASP A 66 -15.79 -2.93 -13.53
N ALA A 67 -15.65 -1.66 -13.90
CA ALA A 67 -15.25 -0.62 -12.96
C ALA A 67 -16.33 -0.33 -11.92
N GLY A 68 -15.88 -0.10 -10.68
CA GLY A 68 -16.76 0.33 -9.60
C GLY A 68 -17.46 1.66 -9.89
N LYS A 69 -18.68 1.78 -9.43
CA LYS A 69 -19.54 2.95 -9.72
C LYS A 69 -19.69 3.89 -8.53
N ASN A 70 -19.38 3.41 -7.34
CA ASN A 70 -19.49 4.18 -6.11
C ASN A 70 -18.22 5.03 -5.85
N PRO A 71 -18.31 6.07 -5.04
CA PRO A 71 -17.13 6.76 -4.51
C PRO A 71 -16.18 5.76 -3.82
N CYS A 72 -14.88 5.90 -4.04
CA CYS A 72 -13.90 5.00 -3.46
C CYS A 72 -13.52 5.44 -2.04
N ASP A 73 -13.73 4.59 -1.04
CA ASP A 73 -13.47 4.90 0.38
C ASP A 73 -11.99 5.18 0.68
N TYR A 74 -11.06 4.65 -0.11
CA TYR A 74 -9.62 4.93 0.04
C TYR A 74 -9.29 6.42 0.03
N LEU A 75 -10.05 7.22 -0.72
CA LEU A 75 -9.84 8.67 -0.79
C LEU A 75 -10.05 9.40 0.54
N TRP A 76 -10.73 8.77 1.48
CA TRP A 76 -11.00 9.32 2.82
C TRP A 76 -10.30 8.53 3.94
N GLY A 77 -9.78 7.34 3.63
CA GLY A 77 -9.22 6.43 4.61
C GLY A 77 -7.69 6.31 4.58
N GLU A 78 -7.06 6.53 3.41
CA GLU A 78 -5.63 6.28 3.27
C GLU A 78 -4.92 7.22 2.30
N MET A 79 -3.60 7.25 2.40
CA MET A 79 -2.70 7.87 1.45
C MET A 79 -1.42 7.03 1.42
N ASN A 80 -0.96 6.67 0.23
CA ASN A 80 0.28 5.96 0.03
C ASN A 80 1.41 6.95 -0.25
N VAL A 81 2.52 6.79 0.46
CA VAL A 81 3.72 7.60 0.26
C VAL A 81 4.81 6.69 -0.29
N TRP A 82 5.30 7.02 -1.47
CA TRP A 82 6.37 6.29 -2.13
C TRP A 82 7.74 6.68 -1.57
N TYR A 83 8.76 5.89 -1.92
CA TYR A 83 10.13 6.05 -1.43
C TYR A 83 10.76 7.42 -1.76
N ASP A 84 10.29 8.09 -2.80
CA ASP A 84 10.71 9.43 -3.24
C ASP A 84 9.88 10.57 -2.59
N GLY A 85 8.94 10.20 -1.71
CA GLY A 85 8.03 11.12 -1.05
C GLY A 85 6.81 11.54 -1.87
N SER A 86 6.61 11.03 -3.08
CA SER A 86 5.38 11.25 -3.83
C SER A 86 4.18 10.56 -3.17
N CYS A 87 3.02 11.16 -3.29
CA CYS A 87 1.81 10.70 -2.58
C CYS A 87 0.71 10.30 -3.56
N ASN A 88 0.20 9.09 -3.39
CA ASN A 88 -0.90 8.54 -4.16
C ASN A 88 -2.13 8.31 -3.29
N PRO A 89 -3.35 8.39 -3.85
CA PRO A 89 -4.59 8.17 -3.10
C PRO A 89 -4.85 6.69 -2.77
N CYS A 90 -4.20 5.76 -3.46
CA CYS A 90 -4.33 4.32 -3.22
C CYS A 90 -3.12 3.55 -3.76
N ASP A 91 -2.96 2.29 -3.34
CA ASP A 91 -1.92 1.37 -3.80
C ASP A 91 -2.21 0.75 -5.17
N VAL A 92 -3.45 0.83 -5.63
CA VAL A 92 -3.90 0.28 -6.91
C VAL A 92 -3.40 1.10 -8.09
N ASP A 93 -3.12 2.38 -7.87
CA ASP A 93 -2.45 3.27 -8.83
C ASP A 93 -0.92 3.07 -8.80
N TYR A 94 -0.49 1.87 -9.19
CA TYR A 94 0.92 1.50 -9.15
C TYR A 94 1.82 2.25 -10.15
N LYS A 95 1.24 2.97 -11.12
CA LYS A 95 1.96 3.84 -12.05
C LYS A 95 2.06 5.29 -11.57
N SER A 96 1.39 5.62 -10.45
CA SER A 96 1.34 6.98 -9.89
C SER A 96 0.78 8.04 -10.84
N GLU A 97 -0.22 7.68 -11.66
CA GLU A 97 -0.90 8.65 -12.53
C GLU A 97 -1.72 9.67 -11.71
N LEU A 98 -2.16 9.27 -10.51
CA LEU A 98 -2.90 10.11 -9.57
C LEU A 98 -1.98 10.74 -8.50
N ASN A 99 -0.82 11.23 -8.87
CA ASN A 99 0.06 11.88 -7.92
C ASN A 99 -0.61 13.10 -7.28
N MET A 100 -0.79 13.05 -5.95
CA MET A 100 -1.47 14.07 -5.15
C MET A 100 -0.50 15.09 -4.51
N GLY A 101 0.76 15.06 -4.87
CA GLY A 101 1.80 15.91 -4.31
C GLY A 101 2.92 15.13 -3.64
N SER A 102 3.74 15.82 -2.85
CA SER A 102 4.89 15.20 -2.19
C SER A 102 5.06 15.68 -0.75
N VAL A 103 5.49 14.76 0.11
CA VAL A 103 5.83 15.05 1.52
C VAL A 103 7.30 15.45 1.72
N VAL A 104 8.09 15.55 0.67
CA VAL A 104 9.50 15.98 0.79
C VAL A 104 9.59 17.40 1.39
N ASN A 105 8.71 18.30 0.96
CA ASN A 105 8.70 19.70 1.42
C ASN A 105 7.35 20.10 2.06
N ASN A 106 6.44 19.16 2.28
CA ASN A 106 5.12 19.41 2.83
C ASN A 106 4.81 18.42 3.94
N SER A 107 3.99 18.82 4.90
CA SER A 107 3.46 17.85 5.86
C SER A 107 2.44 16.92 5.21
N ILE A 108 2.30 15.71 5.74
CA ILE A 108 1.26 14.74 5.34
C ILE A 108 -0.12 15.40 5.35
N SER A 109 -0.43 16.17 6.39
CA SER A 109 -1.71 16.88 6.52
C SER A 109 -1.90 17.95 5.43
N ALA A 110 -0.85 18.63 4.99
CA ALA A 110 -0.92 19.62 3.92
C ALA A 110 -1.22 18.94 2.58
N VAL A 111 -0.58 17.82 2.27
CA VAL A 111 -0.87 17.04 1.05
C VAL A 111 -2.30 16.50 1.10
N TRP A 112 -2.72 15.88 2.20
CA TRP A 112 -4.04 15.30 2.38
C TRP A 112 -5.20 16.28 2.20
N LYS A 113 -4.97 17.56 2.53
CA LYS A 113 -5.95 18.65 2.47
C LYS A 113 -5.75 19.60 1.30
N ASN A 114 -4.86 19.28 0.35
CA ASN A 114 -4.59 20.15 -0.77
C ASN A 114 -5.76 20.16 -1.78
N LYS A 115 -5.76 21.19 -2.65
CA LYS A 115 -6.80 21.38 -3.68
C LYS A 115 -6.91 20.20 -4.64
N GLN A 116 -5.82 19.48 -4.87
CA GLN A 116 -5.78 18.33 -5.78
C GLN A 116 -6.57 17.15 -5.18
N TYR A 117 -6.34 16.82 -3.90
CA TYR A 117 -7.14 15.83 -3.19
C TYR A 117 -8.61 16.24 -3.07
N GLU A 118 -8.89 17.51 -2.79
CA GLU A 118 -10.27 18.02 -2.72
C GLU A 118 -10.99 17.86 -4.05
N ALA A 119 -10.37 18.28 -5.15
CA ALA A 119 -10.92 18.14 -6.51
C ALA A 119 -11.17 16.67 -6.85
N PHE A 120 -10.24 15.79 -6.49
CA PHE A 120 -10.34 14.37 -6.78
C PHE A 120 -11.47 13.71 -5.97
N ARG A 121 -11.61 14.03 -4.68
CA ARG A 121 -12.74 13.59 -3.86
C ARG A 121 -14.08 14.09 -4.42
N LYS A 122 -14.15 15.36 -4.84
CA LYS A 122 -15.33 15.92 -5.47
C LYS A 122 -15.73 15.18 -6.73
N LEU A 123 -14.76 14.84 -7.60
CA LEU A 123 -14.99 14.06 -8.82
C LEU A 123 -15.69 12.73 -8.49
N HIS A 124 -15.25 12.02 -7.45
CA HIS A 124 -15.90 10.79 -7.02
C HIS A 124 -17.31 11.00 -6.45
N LEU A 125 -17.53 12.08 -5.69
CA LEU A 125 -18.85 12.39 -5.11
C LEU A 125 -19.88 12.85 -6.16
N THR A 126 -19.42 13.38 -7.29
CA THR A 126 -20.29 13.81 -8.39
C THR A 126 -20.52 12.76 -9.47
N ASN A 127 -20.18 11.48 -9.17
CA ASN A 127 -20.29 10.37 -10.09
C ASN A 127 -19.46 10.50 -11.40
N SER A 128 -18.40 11.33 -11.36
CA SER A 128 -17.49 11.53 -12.48
C SER A 128 -16.25 10.63 -12.42
N ARG A 129 -16.25 9.61 -11.58
CA ARG A 129 -15.16 8.63 -11.44
C ARG A 129 -14.76 8.01 -12.75
N GLN A 130 -15.75 7.79 -13.66
CA GLN A 130 -15.53 7.20 -14.98
C GLN A 130 -14.71 8.08 -15.93
N GLU A 131 -14.49 9.34 -15.61
CA GLU A 131 -13.67 10.28 -16.38
C GLU A 131 -12.19 10.25 -15.99
N CYS A 132 -11.85 9.51 -14.93
CA CYS A 132 -10.52 9.52 -14.34
C CYS A 132 -9.81 8.17 -14.47
N SER A 133 -8.67 8.11 -15.17
CA SER A 133 -7.76 6.96 -15.14
C SER A 133 -6.94 6.98 -13.84
N PRO A 134 -6.66 5.81 -13.22
CA PRO A 134 -7.13 4.45 -13.54
C PRO A 134 -8.47 4.10 -12.86
N CYS A 135 -9.14 5.04 -12.18
CA CYS A 135 -10.36 4.77 -11.43
C CYS A 135 -11.51 4.27 -12.32
N ASN A 136 -11.52 4.69 -13.58
CA ASN A 136 -12.50 4.26 -14.59
C ASN A 136 -12.36 2.80 -15.05
N GLN A 137 -11.34 2.10 -14.55
CA GLN A 137 -11.09 0.69 -14.83
C GLN A 137 -10.88 -0.12 -13.53
N CYS A 138 -10.91 0.56 -12.38
CA CYS A 138 -10.74 -0.08 -11.09
C CYS A 138 -12.03 -0.76 -10.64
N PRO A 139 -12.05 -2.07 -10.34
CA PRO A 139 -13.25 -2.80 -9.95
C PRO A 139 -13.67 -2.55 -8.50
N LEU A 140 -12.87 -1.85 -7.70
CA LEU A 140 -13.19 -1.54 -6.31
C LEU A 140 -14.30 -0.50 -6.21
N TRP A 141 -15.27 -0.75 -5.33
CA TRP A 141 -16.40 0.12 -4.92
C TRP A 141 -17.51 0.33 -5.93
#